data_d6339613d6c5c16f490e21e284e39eeb
#
_entry.id   d6339613d6c5c16f490e21e284e39eeb
#
_cell.length_a   1.000
_cell.length_b   1.000
_cell.length_c   1.000
_cell.angle_alpha   90.00
_cell.angle_beta   90.00
_cell.angle_gamma   90.00
#
_symmetry.space_group_name_H-M   'P 1'
#
loop_
_entity.id
_entity.type
_entity.pdbx_description
1 polymer ?
#
loop_
_entity_poly.entity_id
_entity_poly.type
_entity_poly.pdbx_seq_one_letter_code
_entity_poly.pdbx_strand_id
1 'polypeptide(L)'
;MKVVYTDVLVIGGGLAGLRVAIGARRRGHDAIVLSLVPPKRSHSAAAQGGMQASLGNVTKGQGDNEDVHFEDTVKGSDWGADQQVVRMFVNTAPKAVRELAAWGVPWSRVRQGDRQVIINGEKVTITERDAAHGLVAQRDFGGTRKWRTCYVSDGTGHAMLFAVGDRAIAEGIPVHERTEALALIHDGKRCYGAIVRDLITGVITAYVARATAIATGGAGRVYRVTTNAVICEGIGAALALETGIVPLGNMEAVQFHPTGIFPAGILVTEGCRGDGGLLRDASGHRFMPDYEPEKKELASRDVVSRRMEEHIRKGNAAKSRFGEHLWLDITLLGRAHIEHNLREVKEICHYFLGVDPAEQWIPVRPAQHYTMGGIRTNHTGQSPTLRGLFDLNTAQRPAVP
;
A
#
# COMPACT_ATOMS: atom_id res chain seq x y z
N MET A 1 13.18 -15.78 32.55
CA MET A 1 12.46 -15.16 31.39
C MET A 1 10.97 -15.29 31.65
N LYS A 2 10.20 -14.21 31.48
CA LYS A 2 8.74 -14.21 31.61
C LYS A 2 8.12 -14.98 30.43
N VAL A 3 6.99 -15.68 30.68
CA VAL A 3 6.23 -16.38 29.63
C VAL A 3 4.81 -15.83 29.60
N VAL A 4 4.30 -15.53 28.42
CA VAL A 4 2.93 -15.07 28.16
C VAL A 4 2.27 -16.03 27.17
N TYR A 5 1.04 -16.42 27.44
CA TYR A 5 0.28 -17.35 26.59
C TYR A 5 -0.87 -16.61 25.90
N THR A 6 -1.13 -16.98 24.65
CA THR A 6 -2.28 -16.50 23.85
C THR A 6 -2.68 -17.56 22.82
N ASP A 7 -3.87 -17.45 22.24
CA ASP A 7 -4.24 -18.31 21.11
C ASP A 7 -3.55 -17.85 19.82
N VAL A 8 -3.56 -16.53 19.58
CA VAL A 8 -2.99 -15.93 18.35
C VAL A 8 -2.02 -14.82 18.74
N LEU A 9 -0.76 -14.99 18.33
CA LEU A 9 0.25 -13.94 18.41
C LEU A 9 0.37 -13.26 17.07
N VAL A 10 0.26 -11.93 17.03
CA VAL A 10 0.42 -11.13 15.82
C VAL A 10 1.65 -10.24 15.96
N ILE A 11 2.60 -10.38 15.05
CA ILE A 11 3.83 -9.59 15.00
C ILE A 11 3.67 -8.52 13.92
N GLY A 12 3.39 -7.29 14.33
CA GLY A 12 3.14 -6.12 13.47
C GLY A 12 1.77 -5.49 13.71
N GLY A 13 1.76 -4.23 14.17
CA GLY A 13 0.57 -3.44 14.53
C GLY A 13 0.00 -2.60 13.39
N GLY A 14 0.30 -2.92 12.12
CA GLY A 14 -0.29 -2.27 10.95
C GLY A 14 -1.70 -2.77 10.63
N LEU A 15 -2.29 -2.31 9.51
CA LEU A 15 -3.64 -2.69 9.06
C LEU A 15 -3.86 -4.20 9.05
N ALA A 16 -2.93 -4.97 8.48
CA ALA A 16 -3.05 -6.42 8.36
C ALA A 16 -3.07 -7.09 9.74
N GLY A 17 -2.13 -6.74 10.61
CA GLY A 17 -2.04 -7.35 11.94
C GLY A 17 -3.24 -7.02 12.83
N LEU A 18 -3.68 -5.77 12.87
CA LEU A 18 -4.88 -5.39 13.62
C LEU A 18 -6.12 -6.13 13.08
N ARG A 19 -6.26 -6.25 11.75
CA ARG A 19 -7.39 -6.94 11.14
C ARG A 19 -7.42 -8.43 11.48
N VAL A 20 -6.23 -9.08 11.56
CA VAL A 20 -6.11 -10.48 12.01
C VAL A 20 -6.55 -10.62 13.46
N ALA A 21 -6.03 -9.78 14.34
CA ALA A 21 -6.38 -9.83 15.77
C ALA A 21 -7.90 -9.64 16.00
N ILE A 22 -8.52 -8.67 15.31
CA ILE A 22 -9.98 -8.49 15.29
C ILE A 22 -10.68 -9.76 14.80
N GLY A 23 -10.17 -10.38 13.73
CA GLY A 23 -10.74 -11.61 13.18
C GLY A 23 -10.66 -12.81 14.12
N ALA A 24 -9.55 -12.94 14.85
CA ALA A 24 -9.37 -13.96 15.88
C ALA A 24 -10.33 -13.74 17.06
N ARG A 25 -10.39 -12.50 17.58
CA ARG A 25 -11.25 -12.14 18.71
C ARG A 25 -12.72 -12.40 18.43
N ARG A 26 -13.20 -12.05 17.25
CA ARG A 26 -14.59 -12.31 16.83
C ARG A 26 -14.93 -13.78 16.65
N ARG A 27 -13.91 -14.65 16.58
CA ARG A 27 -14.08 -16.12 16.55
C ARG A 27 -13.88 -16.77 17.93
N GLY A 28 -13.77 -15.97 19.00
CA GLY A 28 -13.63 -16.44 20.37
C GLY A 28 -12.20 -16.84 20.75
N HIS A 29 -11.19 -16.38 20.01
CA HIS A 29 -9.78 -16.63 20.32
C HIS A 29 -9.14 -15.40 20.94
N ASP A 30 -8.29 -15.60 21.94
CA ASP A 30 -7.43 -14.54 22.46
C ASP A 30 -6.33 -14.19 21.49
N ALA A 31 -6.10 -12.89 21.31
CA ALA A 31 -5.07 -12.38 20.43
C ALA A 31 -4.26 -11.27 21.10
N ILE A 32 -2.96 -11.29 20.90
CA ILE A 32 -2.04 -10.23 21.32
C ILE A 32 -1.31 -9.72 20.08
N VAL A 33 -1.24 -8.39 19.94
CA VAL A 33 -0.48 -7.73 18.88
C VAL A 33 0.81 -7.16 19.47
N LEU A 34 1.94 -7.50 18.87
CA LEU A 34 3.25 -6.90 19.14
C LEU A 34 3.54 -5.86 18.08
N SER A 35 3.97 -4.68 18.47
CA SER A 35 4.26 -3.60 17.53
C SER A 35 5.55 -2.87 17.88
N LEU A 36 6.41 -2.72 16.89
CA LEU A 36 7.68 -1.99 17.03
C LEU A 36 7.45 -0.49 17.34
N VAL A 37 6.36 0.05 16.79
CA VAL A 37 5.94 1.44 16.98
C VAL A 37 4.46 1.47 17.38
N PRO A 38 3.92 2.58 17.92
CA PRO A 38 2.48 2.72 18.08
C PRO A 38 1.75 2.42 16.75
N PRO A 39 0.66 1.62 16.75
CA PRO A 39 -0.02 1.19 15.51
C PRO A 39 -0.33 2.34 14.55
N LYS A 40 -0.79 3.48 15.07
CA LYS A 40 -1.10 4.69 14.27
C LYS A 40 0.13 5.31 13.59
N ARG A 41 1.34 4.86 13.91
CA ARG A 41 2.62 5.23 13.26
C ARG A 41 3.18 4.14 12.35
N SER A 42 2.45 3.05 12.14
CA SER A 42 2.86 2.02 11.18
C SER A 42 2.90 2.58 9.76
N HIS A 43 3.65 1.93 8.88
CA HIS A 43 3.76 2.36 7.48
C HIS A 43 2.40 2.42 6.75
N SER A 44 1.39 1.70 7.25
CA SER A 44 0.02 1.78 6.71
C SER A 44 -0.54 3.20 6.68
N ALA A 45 -0.13 4.08 7.61
CA ALA A 45 -0.54 5.49 7.64
C ALA A 45 -0.07 6.28 6.40
N ALA A 46 1.04 5.88 5.78
CA ALA A 46 1.62 6.57 4.63
C ALA A 46 0.97 6.20 3.29
N ALA A 47 0.01 5.27 3.26
CA ALA A 47 -0.66 4.87 2.04
C ALA A 47 -1.70 5.91 1.61
N GLN A 48 -1.47 6.55 0.46
CA GLN A 48 -2.27 7.68 -0.03
C GLN A 48 -3.31 7.28 -1.08
N GLY A 49 -2.97 6.30 -1.93
CA GLY A 49 -3.68 6.02 -3.17
C GLY A 49 -5.15 5.66 -3.04
N GLY A 50 -5.44 4.61 -2.34
CA GLY A 50 -6.78 4.04 -2.19
C GLY A 50 -6.78 2.51 -2.18
N MET A 51 -7.98 1.95 -2.16
CA MET A 51 -8.24 0.51 -2.16
C MET A 51 -9.08 0.14 -3.38
N GLN A 52 -8.60 -0.79 -4.19
CA GLN A 52 -9.33 -1.24 -5.38
C GLN A 52 -10.43 -2.24 -5.01
N ALA A 53 -11.65 -1.97 -5.47
CA ALA A 53 -12.80 -2.86 -5.33
C ALA A 53 -13.80 -2.62 -6.46
N SER A 54 -14.33 -3.68 -7.04
CA SER A 54 -15.29 -3.65 -8.16
C SER A 54 -16.69 -3.29 -7.68
N LEU A 55 -16.91 -2.02 -7.29
CA LEU A 55 -18.22 -1.55 -6.83
C LEU A 55 -19.12 -1.04 -7.97
N GLY A 56 -18.55 -0.56 -9.06
CA GLY A 56 -19.31 -0.02 -10.21
C GLY A 56 -20.13 1.22 -9.91
N ASN A 57 -19.79 1.97 -8.85
CA ASN A 57 -20.61 3.08 -8.36
C ASN A 57 -20.60 4.30 -9.28
N VAL A 58 -19.43 4.66 -9.82
CA VAL A 58 -19.25 5.84 -10.68
C VAL A 58 -19.51 5.52 -12.13
N THR A 59 -19.84 6.53 -12.95
CA THR A 59 -20.14 6.36 -14.38
C THR A 59 -18.99 5.67 -15.14
N LYS A 60 -17.74 6.05 -14.89
CA LYS A 60 -16.55 5.41 -15.48
C LYS A 60 -16.25 4.00 -14.92
N GLY A 61 -16.92 3.62 -13.84
CA GLY A 61 -16.87 2.27 -13.25
C GLY A 61 -17.99 1.34 -13.69
N GLN A 62 -18.93 1.79 -14.52
CA GLN A 62 -20.05 0.95 -14.98
C GLN A 62 -19.56 -0.31 -15.68
N GLY A 63 -20.21 -1.46 -15.35
CA GLY A 63 -19.83 -2.77 -15.87
C GLY A 63 -18.56 -3.35 -15.24
N ASP A 64 -18.00 -2.69 -14.21
CA ASP A 64 -16.95 -3.30 -13.40
C ASP A 64 -17.50 -4.39 -12.49
N ASN A 65 -16.80 -5.49 -12.40
CA ASN A 65 -17.13 -6.63 -11.55
C ASN A 65 -15.84 -7.39 -11.18
N GLU A 66 -15.99 -8.44 -10.39
CA GLU A 66 -14.87 -9.24 -9.91
C GLU A 66 -14.11 -9.94 -11.04
N ASP A 67 -14.76 -10.27 -12.16
CA ASP A 67 -14.10 -10.90 -13.32
C ASP A 67 -13.22 -9.87 -14.08
N VAL A 68 -13.75 -8.68 -14.32
CA VAL A 68 -12.96 -7.57 -14.91
C VAL A 68 -11.78 -7.20 -14.01
N HIS A 69 -11.99 -7.16 -12.70
CA HIS A 69 -10.94 -6.89 -11.72
C HIS A 69 -9.89 -8.01 -11.70
N PHE A 70 -10.33 -9.26 -11.78
CA PHE A 70 -9.46 -10.43 -11.87
C PHE A 70 -8.56 -10.38 -13.11
N GLU A 71 -9.16 -10.15 -14.27
CA GLU A 71 -8.44 -10.08 -15.54
C GLU A 71 -7.40 -8.94 -15.54
N ASP A 72 -7.76 -7.75 -15.08
CA ASP A 72 -6.83 -6.62 -14.96
C ASP A 72 -5.66 -6.96 -14.04
N THR A 73 -5.92 -7.64 -12.91
CA THR A 73 -4.88 -8.00 -11.94
C THR A 73 -3.92 -9.05 -12.48
N VAL A 74 -4.45 -10.10 -13.14
CA VAL A 74 -3.63 -11.17 -13.73
C VAL A 74 -2.79 -10.63 -14.89
N LYS A 75 -3.39 -9.84 -15.79
CA LYS A 75 -2.65 -9.19 -16.89
C LYS A 75 -1.61 -8.18 -16.37
N GLY A 76 -1.98 -7.36 -15.39
CA GLY A 76 -1.10 -6.37 -14.80
C GLY A 76 0.09 -6.95 -14.03
N SER A 77 0.04 -8.24 -13.71
CA SER A 77 1.16 -8.99 -13.11
C SER A 77 1.98 -9.76 -14.15
N ASP A 78 1.81 -9.49 -15.45
CA ASP A 78 2.41 -10.26 -16.55
C ASP A 78 2.19 -11.78 -16.40
N TRP A 79 0.98 -12.16 -15.98
CA TRP A 79 0.57 -13.54 -15.72
C TRP A 79 1.32 -14.26 -14.59
N GLY A 80 2.18 -13.55 -13.87
CA GLY A 80 2.99 -14.11 -12.79
C GLY A 80 2.26 -14.21 -11.44
N ALA A 81 1.02 -13.72 -11.30
CA ALA A 81 0.26 -13.84 -10.06
C ALA A 81 -0.41 -15.20 -9.92
N ASP A 82 -0.49 -15.71 -8.68
CA ASP A 82 -1.32 -16.86 -8.37
C ASP A 82 -2.79 -16.51 -8.57
N GLN A 83 -3.42 -17.16 -9.57
CA GLN A 83 -4.78 -16.85 -9.96
C GLN A 83 -5.81 -17.22 -8.88
N GLN A 84 -5.55 -18.24 -8.07
CA GLN A 84 -6.42 -18.62 -6.95
C GLN A 84 -6.43 -17.53 -5.87
N VAL A 85 -5.25 -17.00 -5.55
CA VAL A 85 -5.11 -15.88 -4.61
C VAL A 85 -5.76 -14.61 -5.17
N VAL A 86 -5.54 -14.31 -6.45
CA VAL A 86 -6.17 -13.15 -7.11
C VAL A 86 -7.70 -13.28 -7.07
N ARG A 87 -8.25 -14.45 -7.36
CA ARG A 87 -9.70 -14.69 -7.30
C ARG A 87 -10.27 -14.47 -5.90
N MET A 88 -9.61 -14.99 -4.88
CA MET A 88 -10.00 -14.75 -3.49
C MET A 88 -9.95 -13.25 -3.14
N PHE A 89 -8.89 -12.57 -3.55
CA PHE A 89 -8.68 -11.14 -3.31
C PHE A 89 -9.80 -10.30 -3.93
N VAL A 90 -10.08 -10.43 -5.24
CA VAL A 90 -11.07 -9.60 -5.94
C VAL A 90 -12.49 -9.84 -5.43
N ASN A 91 -12.83 -11.09 -5.08
CA ASN A 91 -14.14 -11.43 -4.49
C ASN A 91 -14.30 -10.86 -3.06
N THR A 92 -13.20 -10.64 -2.35
CA THR A 92 -13.22 -10.13 -0.97
C THR A 92 -13.22 -8.59 -0.93
N ALA A 93 -12.59 -7.94 -1.90
CA ALA A 93 -12.36 -6.50 -1.88
C ALA A 93 -13.64 -5.64 -1.70
N PRO A 94 -14.78 -5.90 -2.40
CA PRO A 94 -16.01 -5.15 -2.18
C PRO A 94 -16.58 -5.29 -0.76
N LYS A 95 -16.45 -6.48 -0.16
CA LYS A 95 -16.89 -6.74 1.22
C LYS A 95 -16.00 -5.98 2.22
N ALA A 96 -14.69 -5.97 1.99
CA ALA A 96 -13.72 -5.28 2.84
C ALA A 96 -13.95 -3.76 2.84
N VAL A 97 -14.23 -3.14 1.67
CA VAL A 97 -14.57 -1.70 1.60
C VAL A 97 -15.83 -1.40 2.42
N ARG A 98 -16.87 -2.24 2.30
CA ARG A 98 -18.12 -2.05 3.07
C ARG A 98 -17.91 -2.27 4.57
N GLU A 99 -17.11 -3.26 4.97
CA GLU A 99 -16.74 -3.49 6.38
C GLU A 99 -16.00 -2.26 6.95
N LEU A 100 -15.02 -1.74 6.22
CA LEU A 100 -14.29 -0.55 6.63
C LEU A 100 -15.18 0.70 6.70
N ALA A 101 -16.14 0.84 5.79
CA ALA A 101 -17.16 1.90 5.88
C ALA A 101 -18.01 1.77 7.16
N ALA A 102 -18.42 0.55 7.50
CA ALA A 102 -19.17 0.28 8.73
C ALA A 102 -18.34 0.52 10.02
N TRP A 103 -17.00 0.46 9.91
CA TRP A 103 -16.10 0.77 11.03
C TRP A 103 -15.72 2.26 11.10
N GLY A 104 -16.28 3.09 10.22
CA GLY A 104 -16.12 4.54 10.27
C GLY A 104 -15.06 5.12 9.32
N VAL A 105 -14.57 4.36 8.34
CA VAL A 105 -13.73 4.97 7.29
C VAL A 105 -14.57 5.96 6.47
N PRO A 106 -14.18 7.25 6.44
CA PRO A 106 -14.95 8.31 5.80
C PRO A 106 -14.67 8.36 4.30
N TRP A 107 -15.00 7.27 3.57
CA TRP A 107 -14.80 7.21 2.14
C TRP A 107 -15.37 8.42 1.42
N SER A 108 -14.65 8.97 0.46
CA SER A 108 -15.16 9.98 -0.47
C SER A 108 -16.43 9.48 -1.13
N ARG A 109 -17.40 10.38 -1.37
CA ARG A 109 -18.75 10.03 -1.86
C ARG A 109 -19.01 10.63 -3.22
N VAL A 110 -19.75 9.87 -4.04
CA VAL A 110 -20.23 10.34 -5.33
C VAL A 110 -21.21 11.51 -5.11
N ARG A 111 -21.05 12.56 -5.87
CA ARG A 111 -22.03 13.63 -6.04
C ARG A 111 -22.65 13.51 -7.41
N GLN A 112 -23.98 13.52 -7.49
CA GLN A 112 -24.72 13.48 -8.76
C GLN A 112 -24.43 14.73 -9.62
N GLY A 113 -24.67 14.62 -10.91
CA GLY A 113 -24.52 15.70 -11.86
C GLY A 113 -23.13 15.80 -12.48
N ASP A 114 -22.90 16.90 -13.16
CA ASP A 114 -21.70 17.12 -13.95
C ASP A 114 -20.51 17.51 -13.07
N ARG A 115 -19.39 16.86 -13.34
CA ARG A 115 -18.09 17.25 -12.77
C ARG A 115 -17.01 17.30 -13.84
N GLN A 116 -16.14 18.28 -13.75
CA GLN A 116 -14.96 18.39 -14.59
C GLN A 116 -13.85 17.50 -14.01
N VAL A 117 -13.24 16.69 -14.86
CA VAL A 117 -12.06 15.89 -14.55
C VAL A 117 -11.02 16.08 -15.64
N ILE A 118 -9.76 15.84 -15.33
CA ILE A 118 -8.70 15.84 -16.33
C ILE A 118 -8.35 14.37 -16.63
N ILE A 119 -8.50 13.96 -17.87
CA ILE A 119 -8.13 12.61 -18.35
C ILE A 119 -7.09 12.78 -19.45
N ASN A 120 -5.91 12.18 -19.27
CA ASN A 120 -4.80 12.28 -20.23
C ASN A 120 -4.38 13.73 -20.55
N GLY A 121 -4.61 14.68 -19.66
CA GLY A 121 -4.28 16.10 -19.84
C GLY A 121 -5.41 16.93 -20.48
N GLU A 122 -6.56 16.34 -20.78
CA GLU A 122 -7.73 17.02 -21.36
C GLU A 122 -8.85 17.16 -20.33
N LYS A 123 -9.52 18.32 -20.30
CA LYS A 123 -10.71 18.54 -19.46
C LYS A 123 -11.90 17.80 -20.05
N VAL A 124 -12.47 16.89 -19.29
CA VAL A 124 -13.61 16.06 -19.68
C VAL A 124 -14.73 16.25 -18.66
N THR A 125 -15.96 16.41 -19.14
CA THR A 125 -17.14 16.39 -18.28
C THR A 125 -17.62 14.96 -18.08
N ILE A 126 -17.77 14.56 -16.83
CA ILE A 126 -18.41 13.28 -16.46
C ILE A 126 -19.70 13.61 -15.72
N THR A 127 -20.81 13.06 -16.23
CA THR A 127 -22.11 13.16 -15.55
C THR A 127 -22.31 11.92 -14.68
N GLU A 128 -22.35 12.11 -13.36
CA GLU A 128 -22.62 11.02 -12.41
C GLU A 128 -24.12 10.86 -12.24
N ARG A 129 -24.56 9.59 -12.20
CA ARG A 129 -25.98 9.20 -12.11
C ARG A 129 -26.58 9.58 -10.76
N ASP A 130 -27.85 9.94 -10.73
CA ASP A 130 -28.59 10.24 -9.49
C ASP A 130 -28.57 9.06 -8.52
N ALA A 131 -28.76 7.83 -9.02
CA ALA A 131 -28.71 6.61 -8.23
C ALA A 131 -27.33 6.32 -7.60
N ALA A 132 -26.27 6.98 -8.05
CA ALA A 132 -24.94 6.86 -7.49
C ALA A 132 -24.68 7.84 -6.34
N HIS A 133 -25.54 8.85 -6.15
CA HIS A 133 -25.36 9.86 -5.12
C HIS A 133 -25.19 9.25 -3.73
N GLY A 134 -24.15 9.66 -3.00
CA GLY A 134 -23.84 9.16 -1.65
C GLY A 134 -23.14 7.80 -1.61
N LEU A 135 -23.01 7.07 -2.72
CA LEU A 135 -22.21 5.85 -2.77
C LEU A 135 -20.71 6.17 -2.64
N VAL A 136 -19.90 5.15 -2.32
CA VAL A 136 -18.44 5.30 -2.27
C VAL A 136 -17.90 5.74 -3.62
N ALA A 137 -17.20 6.85 -3.66
CA ALA A 137 -16.57 7.36 -4.87
C ALA A 137 -15.39 6.47 -5.29
N GLN A 138 -15.16 6.40 -6.59
CA GLN A 138 -14.08 5.65 -7.19
C GLN A 138 -13.36 6.54 -8.21
N ARG A 139 -12.03 6.39 -8.28
CA ARG A 139 -11.20 7.16 -9.22
C ARG A 139 -10.33 6.24 -10.08
N ASP A 140 -9.74 6.82 -11.10
CA ASP A 140 -8.81 6.14 -11.99
C ASP A 140 -7.47 5.85 -11.30
N PHE A 141 -6.86 4.75 -11.71
CA PHE A 141 -5.51 4.36 -11.29
C PHE A 141 -4.82 3.62 -12.44
N GLY A 142 -3.50 3.74 -12.51
CA GLY A 142 -2.71 3.12 -13.56
C GLY A 142 -2.93 1.61 -13.70
N GLY A 143 -3.00 1.14 -14.95
CA GLY A 143 -3.14 -0.27 -15.28
C GLY A 143 -4.56 -0.84 -15.18
N THR A 144 -5.57 -0.05 -14.84
CA THR A 144 -6.97 -0.53 -14.76
C THR A 144 -7.81 -0.09 -15.96
N ARG A 145 -8.82 -0.90 -16.33
CA ARG A 145 -9.78 -0.56 -17.40
C ARG A 145 -10.99 0.21 -16.88
N LYS A 146 -11.24 0.13 -15.57
CA LYS A 146 -12.41 0.74 -14.92
C LYS A 146 -12.00 1.51 -13.67
N TRP A 147 -12.71 2.58 -13.38
CA TRP A 147 -12.49 3.33 -12.15
C TRP A 147 -13.02 2.53 -10.96
N ARG A 148 -12.12 1.93 -10.17
CA ARG A 148 -12.45 1.08 -9.04
C ARG A 148 -11.75 1.43 -7.74
N THR A 149 -10.87 2.44 -7.74
CA THR A 149 -10.10 2.80 -6.55
C THR A 149 -10.96 3.63 -5.59
N CYS A 150 -11.39 3.03 -4.49
CA CYS A 150 -12.05 3.69 -3.36
C CYS A 150 -11.02 4.49 -2.56
N TYR A 151 -11.33 5.72 -2.15
CA TYR A 151 -10.34 6.62 -1.55
C TYR A 151 -10.95 7.55 -0.50
N VAL A 152 -10.10 8.09 0.35
CA VAL A 152 -10.39 9.16 1.30
C VAL A 152 -9.43 10.31 0.96
N SER A 153 -9.83 11.21 0.06
CA SER A 153 -8.93 12.24 -0.46
C SER A 153 -7.58 11.62 -0.89
N ASP A 154 -6.45 12.11 -0.38
CA ASP A 154 -5.11 11.53 -0.53
C ASP A 154 -4.55 10.86 0.74
N GLY A 155 -5.39 10.72 1.79
CA GLY A 155 -5.04 10.11 3.09
C GLY A 155 -5.71 8.77 3.37
N THR A 156 -5.93 7.91 2.38
CA THR A 156 -6.72 6.68 2.52
C THR A 156 -6.16 5.72 3.56
N GLY A 157 -4.85 5.48 3.57
CA GLY A 157 -4.23 4.56 4.52
C GLY A 157 -4.33 5.05 5.97
N HIS A 158 -4.15 6.36 6.18
CA HIS A 158 -4.34 7.01 7.46
C HIS A 158 -5.76 6.77 7.98
N ALA A 159 -6.78 7.10 7.18
CA ALA A 159 -8.17 6.93 7.54
C ALA A 159 -8.53 5.45 7.87
N MET A 160 -8.07 4.51 7.05
CA MET A 160 -8.28 3.08 7.30
C MET A 160 -7.59 2.62 8.60
N LEU A 161 -6.34 3.04 8.82
CA LEU A 161 -5.58 2.62 10.00
C LEU A 161 -6.21 3.12 11.31
N PHE A 162 -6.72 4.35 11.32
CA PHE A 162 -7.42 4.89 12.48
C PHE A 162 -8.71 4.13 12.75
N ALA A 163 -9.55 3.91 11.75
CA ALA A 163 -10.79 3.17 11.92
C ALA A 163 -10.57 1.71 12.39
N VAL A 164 -9.56 1.03 11.82
CA VAL A 164 -9.21 -0.33 12.25
C VAL A 164 -8.58 -0.34 13.64
N GLY A 165 -7.76 0.67 13.97
CA GLY A 165 -7.19 0.84 15.31
C GLY A 165 -8.25 1.07 16.37
N ASP A 166 -9.20 1.96 16.13
CA ASP A 166 -10.30 2.24 17.01
C ASP A 166 -11.22 1.00 17.19
N ARG A 167 -11.40 0.24 16.10
CA ARG A 167 -12.11 -1.05 16.18
C ARG A 167 -11.35 -2.09 17.01
N ALA A 168 -10.04 -2.16 16.91
CA ALA A 168 -9.23 -3.06 17.75
C ALA A 168 -9.34 -2.71 19.25
N ILE A 169 -9.33 -1.41 19.56
CA ILE A 169 -9.56 -0.93 20.94
C ILE A 169 -10.96 -1.33 21.43
N ALA A 170 -12.00 -1.11 20.62
CA ALA A 170 -13.39 -1.48 20.96
C ALA A 170 -13.58 -2.99 21.17
N GLU A 171 -12.79 -3.83 20.49
CA GLU A 171 -12.79 -5.30 20.67
C GLU A 171 -11.89 -5.75 21.85
N GLY A 172 -11.25 -4.81 22.57
CA GLY A 172 -10.39 -5.10 23.72
C GLY A 172 -9.13 -5.87 23.37
N ILE A 173 -8.55 -5.64 22.20
CA ILE A 173 -7.32 -6.33 21.74
C ILE A 173 -6.10 -5.71 22.40
N PRO A 174 -5.30 -6.47 23.18
CA PRO A 174 -4.05 -6.01 23.73
C PRO A 174 -3.03 -5.72 22.62
N VAL A 175 -2.47 -4.51 22.61
CA VAL A 175 -1.37 -4.13 21.73
C VAL A 175 -0.18 -3.75 22.59
N HIS A 176 0.90 -4.51 22.47
CA HIS A 176 2.17 -4.23 23.15
C HIS A 176 3.06 -3.44 22.17
N GLU A 177 3.13 -2.15 22.40
CA GLU A 177 3.94 -1.22 21.61
C GLU A 177 5.41 -1.26 22.04
N ARG A 178 6.30 -0.76 21.17
CA ARG A 178 7.76 -0.72 21.39
C ARG A 178 8.32 -2.09 21.76
N THR A 179 7.82 -3.10 21.07
CA THR A 179 8.16 -4.51 21.31
C THR A 179 8.69 -5.11 20.02
N GLU A 180 9.89 -5.69 20.10
CA GLU A 180 10.61 -6.28 18.98
C GLU A 180 10.65 -7.79 19.09
N ALA A 181 10.24 -8.49 18.04
CA ALA A 181 10.42 -9.93 17.95
C ALA A 181 11.86 -10.25 17.55
N LEU A 182 12.54 -11.12 18.31
CA LEU A 182 13.94 -11.47 18.14
C LEU A 182 14.13 -12.83 17.47
N ALA A 183 13.26 -13.80 17.76
CA ALA A 183 13.31 -15.13 17.19
C ALA A 183 11.93 -15.80 17.25
N LEU A 184 11.66 -16.72 16.33
CA LEU A 184 10.49 -17.60 16.41
C LEU A 184 10.77 -18.79 17.34
N ILE A 185 9.77 -19.20 18.13
CA ILE A 185 9.83 -20.41 18.94
C ILE A 185 9.30 -21.57 18.10
N HIS A 186 10.10 -22.60 17.83
CA HIS A 186 9.69 -23.73 17.01
C HIS A 186 10.44 -25.03 17.36
N ASP A 187 9.88 -26.18 16.95
CA ASP A 187 10.47 -27.52 17.09
C ASP A 187 10.94 -28.12 15.75
N GLY A 188 11.03 -27.30 14.71
CA GLY A 188 11.35 -27.73 13.35
C GLY A 188 10.14 -28.16 12.52
N LYS A 189 8.97 -28.32 13.10
CA LYS A 189 7.71 -28.69 12.43
C LYS A 189 6.58 -27.70 12.68
N ARG A 190 6.58 -27.06 13.84
CA ARG A 190 5.56 -26.12 14.25
C ARG A 190 6.15 -24.88 14.93
N CYS A 191 5.55 -23.74 14.65
CA CYS A 191 5.77 -22.47 15.35
C CYS A 191 4.87 -22.41 16.58
N TYR A 192 5.43 -22.01 17.71
CA TYR A 192 4.77 -21.87 19.00
C TYR A 192 4.83 -20.44 19.54
N GLY A 193 5.19 -19.44 18.76
CA GLY A 193 5.29 -18.06 19.19
C GLY A 193 6.62 -17.41 18.87
N ALA A 194 7.02 -16.45 19.70
CA ALA A 194 8.24 -15.68 19.52
C ALA A 194 8.91 -15.28 20.84
N ILE A 195 10.23 -15.14 20.80
CA ILE A 195 11.03 -14.45 21.82
C ILE A 195 11.02 -12.96 21.46
N VAL A 196 10.77 -12.12 22.45
CA VAL A 196 10.45 -10.71 22.25
C VAL A 196 11.23 -9.85 23.25
N ARG A 197 11.69 -8.69 22.82
CA ARG A 197 12.33 -7.67 23.64
C ARG A 197 11.42 -6.45 23.77
N ASP A 198 11.19 -6.00 25.00
CA ASP A 198 10.63 -4.68 25.25
C ASP A 198 11.74 -3.63 25.03
N LEU A 199 11.49 -2.67 24.15
CA LEU A 199 12.50 -1.67 23.75
C LEU A 199 12.70 -0.56 24.79
N ILE A 200 11.82 -0.45 25.79
CA ILE A 200 11.95 0.55 26.86
C ILE A 200 12.75 -0.03 28.01
N THR A 201 12.43 -1.25 28.42
CA THR A 201 12.99 -1.89 29.61
C THR A 201 14.12 -2.87 29.32
N GLY A 202 14.26 -3.31 28.06
CA GLY A 202 15.19 -4.36 27.65
C GLY A 202 14.75 -5.78 28.07
N VAL A 203 13.61 -5.95 28.72
CA VAL A 203 13.14 -7.24 29.24
C VAL A 203 12.82 -8.19 28.11
N ILE A 204 13.36 -9.42 28.20
CA ILE A 204 13.09 -10.52 27.26
C ILE A 204 11.93 -11.36 27.78
N THR A 205 10.92 -11.59 26.92
CA THR A 205 9.71 -12.34 27.22
C THR A 205 9.47 -13.39 26.11
N ALA A 206 9.06 -14.60 26.48
CA ALA A 206 8.56 -15.57 25.54
C ALA A 206 7.04 -15.44 25.41
N TYR A 207 6.56 -15.17 24.21
CA TYR A 207 5.14 -15.26 23.87
C TYR A 207 4.86 -16.61 23.22
N VAL A 208 4.10 -17.44 23.90
CA VAL A 208 3.73 -18.79 23.44
C VAL A 208 2.30 -18.73 22.88
N ALA A 209 2.13 -19.20 21.64
CA ALA A 209 0.87 -19.11 20.93
C ALA A 209 0.56 -20.39 20.13
N ARG A 210 -0.73 -20.64 19.91
CA ARG A 210 -1.22 -21.72 19.04
C ARG A 210 -1.03 -21.40 17.57
N ALA A 211 -1.10 -20.11 17.21
CA ALA A 211 -0.83 -19.57 15.88
C ALA A 211 -0.04 -18.28 15.97
N THR A 212 0.94 -18.10 15.10
CA THR A 212 1.76 -16.86 15.01
C THR A 212 1.60 -16.27 13.63
N ALA A 213 1.16 -15.01 13.56
CA ALA A 213 0.97 -14.29 12.32
C ALA A 213 2.02 -13.17 12.19
N ILE A 214 2.82 -13.18 11.14
CA ILE A 214 3.76 -12.13 10.79
C ILE A 214 3.03 -11.10 9.92
N ALA A 215 3.03 -9.84 10.34
CA ALA A 215 2.40 -8.71 9.66
C ALA A 215 3.29 -7.46 9.74
N THR A 216 4.60 -7.65 9.62
CA THR A 216 5.64 -6.64 9.88
C THR A 216 5.88 -5.67 8.71
N GLY A 217 5.18 -5.85 7.59
CA GLY A 217 5.37 -5.06 6.38
C GLY A 217 6.56 -5.52 5.54
N GLY A 218 6.95 -4.71 4.58
CA GLY A 218 7.99 -5.04 3.61
C GLY A 218 9.42 -4.72 4.07
N ALA A 219 10.37 -4.80 3.12
CA ALA A 219 11.80 -4.60 3.32
C ALA A 219 12.36 -3.38 2.54
N GLY A 220 11.53 -2.35 2.31
CA GLY A 220 11.91 -1.23 1.44
C GLY A 220 13.11 -0.43 1.94
N ARG A 221 13.42 -0.45 3.23
CA ARG A 221 14.59 0.26 3.81
C ARG A 221 15.94 -0.35 3.48
N VAL A 222 15.96 -1.49 2.82
CA VAL A 222 17.17 -2.04 2.19
C VAL A 222 17.64 -1.15 1.02
N TYR A 223 16.72 -0.39 0.42
CA TYR A 223 17.01 0.52 -0.69
C TYR A 223 17.35 1.92 -0.18
N ARG A 224 18.33 2.56 -0.82
CA ARG A 224 18.77 3.91 -0.47
C ARG A 224 17.66 4.96 -0.63
N VAL A 225 16.84 4.84 -1.68
CA VAL A 225 15.69 5.73 -1.94
C VAL A 225 14.43 4.89 -1.95
N THR A 226 13.57 5.15 -0.98
CA THR A 226 12.34 4.38 -0.77
C THR A 226 11.24 5.27 -0.21
N THR A 227 9.99 4.94 -0.55
CA THR A 227 8.80 5.55 0.04
C THR A 227 8.44 4.94 1.40
N ASN A 228 9.14 3.87 1.80
CA ASN A 228 8.81 3.11 2.99
C ASN A 228 9.29 3.79 4.28
N ALA A 229 8.51 3.64 5.34
CA ALA A 229 8.89 4.07 6.68
C ALA A 229 10.17 3.36 7.16
N VAL A 230 10.90 4.00 8.08
CA VAL A 230 12.17 3.49 8.62
C VAL A 230 12.02 2.08 9.19
N ILE A 231 10.86 1.74 9.72
CA ILE A 231 10.56 0.42 10.32
C ILE A 231 10.37 -0.72 9.30
N CYS A 232 10.34 -0.42 7.99
CA CYS A 232 10.19 -1.43 6.95
C CYS A 232 11.54 -2.06 6.58
N GLU A 233 12.16 -2.73 7.55
CA GLU A 233 13.51 -3.31 7.46
C GLU A 233 13.52 -4.78 7.03
N GLY A 234 12.34 -5.42 6.88
CA GLY A 234 12.23 -6.83 6.51
C GLY A 234 12.39 -7.80 7.67
N ILE A 235 12.24 -7.34 8.92
CA ILE A 235 12.47 -8.15 10.12
C ILE A 235 11.64 -9.44 10.14
N GLY A 236 10.38 -9.41 9.69
CA GLY A 236 9.54 -10.63 9.65
C GLY A 236 10.06 -11.69 8.71
N ALA A 237 10.57 -11.28 7.54
CA ALA A 237 11.22 -12.20 6.61
C ALA A 237 12.53 -12.76 7.19
N ALA A 238 13.31 -11.92 7.87
CA ALA A 238 14.53 -12.33 8.56
C ALA A 238 14.23 -13.36 9.66
N LEU A 239 13.26 -13.12 10.54
CA LEU A 239 12.82 -14.04 11.59
C LEU A 239 12.44 -15.43 11.03
N ALA A 240 11.75 -15.44 9.89
CA ALA A 240 11.37 -16.69 9.23
C ALA A 240 12.58 -17.42 8.63
N LEU A 241 13.45 -16.68 7.93
CA LEU A 241 14.65 -17.24 7.30
C LEU A 241 15.63 -17.83 8.32
N GLU A 242 15.82 -17.15 9.46
CA GLU A 242 16.69 -17.58 10.56
C GLU A 242 16.28 -18.91 11.19
N THR A 243 15.03 -19.36 11.00
CA THR A 243 14.62 -20.71 11.41
C THR A 243 15.36 -21.82 10.64
N GLY A 244 15.94 -21.49 9.48
CA GLY A 244 16.56 -22.47 8.57
C GLY A 244 15.56 -23.38 7.85
N ILE A 245 14.24 -23.19 8.07
CA ILE A 245 13.18 -24.10 7.60
C ILE A 245 12.20 -23.37 6.68
N VAL A 246 11.93 -22.11 6.96
CA VAL A 246 10.93 -21.31 6.23
C VAL A 246 11.60 -20.61 5.05
N PRO A 247 11.26 -20.96 3.81
CA PRO A 247 11.82 -20.32 2.64
C PRO A 247 11.16 -18.95 2.39
N LEU A 248 11.93 -18.03 1.81
CA LEU A 248 11.44 -16.83 1.19
C LEU A 248 11.18 -17.07 -0.30
N GLY A 249 10.27 -16.32 -0.90
CA GLY A 249 9.93 -16.42 -2.31
C GLY A 249 9.81 -15.05 -2.96
N ASN A 250 10.09 -14.98 -4.26
CA ASN A 250 9.92 -13.79 -5.12
C ASN A 250 10.60 -12.52 -4.57
N MET A 251 11.73 -12.64 -3.92
CA MET A 251 12.44 -11.49 -3.30
C MET A 251 12.95 -10.49 -4.34
N GLU A 252 13.13 -10.91 -5.59
CA GLU A 252 13.45 -10.09 -6.75
C GLU A 252 12.28 -9.23 -7.23
N ALA A 253 11.03 -9.57 -6.86
CA ALA A 253 9.85 -8.85 -7.27
C ALA A 253 9.66 -7.61 -6.39
N VAL A 254 10.17 -6.49 -6.88
CA VAL A 254 10.13 -5.18 -6.21
C VAL A 254 9.50 -4.15 -7.13
N GLN A 255 8.53 -3.40 -6.62
CA GLN A 255 7.89 -2.31 -7.36
C GLN A 255 8.55 -0.98 -7.00
N PHE A 256 8.88 -0.20 -8.04
CA PHE A 256 9.23 1.20 -7.90
C PHE A 256 8.02 2.09 -8.16
N HIS A 257 7.81 3.09 -7.32
CA HIS A 257 6.80 4.12 -7.56
C HIS A 257 7.44 5.24 -8.38
N PRO A 258 6.80 5.69 -9.48
CA PRO A 258 7.36 6.72 -10.35
C PRO A 258 7.64 8.04 -9.64
N THR A 259 6.75 8.44 -8.74
CA THR A 259 6.74 9.77 -8.12
C THR A 259 7.12 9.73 -6.64
N GLY A 260 8.38 9.37 -6.36
CA GLY A 260 9.01 9.67 -5.08
C GLY A 260 9.60 11.08 -5.12
N ILE A 261 9.37 11.92 -4.10
CA ILE A 261 9.98 13.26 -3.98
C ILE A 261 11.51 13.10 -3.98
N PHE A 262 12.16 13.78 -4.89
CA PHE A 262 13.61 13.77 -4.94
C PHE A 262 14.20 14.88 -4.03
N PRO A 263 15.24 14.57 -3.22
CA PRO A 263 15.97 13.29 -3.11
C PRO A 263 15.42 12.35 -2.02
N ALA A 264 14.43 12.75 -1.23
CA ALA A 264 13.99 12.08 -0.01
C ALA A 264 13.27 10.73 -0.23
N GLY A 265 12.71 10.51 -1.41
CA GLY A 265 11.95 9.31 -1.74
C GLY A 265 10.51 9.29 -1.19
N ILE A 266 10.07 10.34 -0.50
CA ILE A 266 8.72 10.42 0.08
C ILE A 266 7.68 10.31 -1.04
N LEU A 267 6.62 9.53 -0.78
CA LEU A 267 5.58 9.26 -1.76
C LEU A 267 4.79 10.54 -2.12
N VAL A 268 4.70 10.80 -3.43
CA VAL A 268 3.61 11.60 -4.00
C VAL A 268 2.63 10.66 -4.67
N THR A 269 1.39 10.67 -4.20
CA THR A 269 0.35 9.72 -4.61
C THR A 269 0.17 9.64 -6.13
N GLU A 270 -0.10 8.43 -6.62
CA GLU A 270 -0.55 8.22 -8.01
C GLU A 270 -1.83 9.01 -8.33
N GLY A 271 -2.62 9.37 -7.31
CA GLY A 271 -3.77 10.24 -7.45
C GLY A 271 -3.47 11.55 -8.18
N CYS A 272 -2.27 12.12 -8.00
CA CYS A 272 -1.84 13.31 -8.74
C CYS A 272 -1.89 13.10 -10.27
N ARG A 273 -1.40 11.93 -10.75
CA ARG A 273 -1.45 11.58 -12.18
C ARG A 273 -2.86 11.14 -12.59
N GLY A 274 -3.58 10.45 -11.71
CA GLY A 274 -4.98 10.07 -11.90
C GLY A 274 -5.91 11.28 -12.06
N ASP A 275 -5.63 12.35 -11.33
CA ASP A 275 -6.36 13.61 -11.42
C ASP A 275 -5.91 14.47 -12.63
N GLY A 276 -4.86 14.06 -13.37
CA GLY A 276 -4.41 14.70 -14.60
C GLY A 276 -3.03 15.34 -14.55
N GLY A 277 -2.25 15.13 -13.49
CA GLY A 277 -0.86 15.61 -13.39
C GLY A 277 0.06 14.99 -14.45
N LEU A 278 1.04 15.76 -14.92
CA LEU A 278 1.92 15.43 -16.03
C LEU A 278 3.36 15.22 -15.58
N LEU A 279 4.06 14.31 -16.23
CA LEU A 279 5.50 14.15 -16.06
C LEU A 279 6.27 14.96 -17.11
N ARG A 280 7.21 15.79 -16.64
CA ARG A 280 8.02 16.67 -17.49
C ARG A 280 9.51 16.46 -17.27
N ASP A 281 10.28 16.72 -18.31
CA ASP A 281 11.75 16.71 -18.30
C ASP A 281 12.36 18.08 -17.95
N ALA A 282 13.68 18.19 -18.08
CA ALA A 282 14.41 19.44 -17.83
C ALA A 282 14.02 20.59 -18.75
N SER A 283 13.54 20.32 -19.96
CA SER A 283 13.08 21.33 -20.93
C SER A 283 11.62 21.73 -20.71
N GLY A 284 10.90 21.02 -19.83
CA GLY A 284 9.45 21.16 -19.62
C GLY A 284 8.61 20.32 -20.58
N HIS A 285 9.24 19.51 -21.43
CA HIS A 285 8.54 18.61 -22.35
C HIS A 285 7.81 17.50 -21.58
N ARG A 286 6.55 17.20 -21.97
CA ARG A 286 5.77 16.06 -21.50
C ARG A 286 6.21 14.80 -22.23
N PHE A 287 7.12 14.03 -21.68
CA PHE A 287 7.79 12.93 -22.37
C PHE A 287 7.04 11.59 -22.38
N MET A 288 6.11 11.36 -21.46
CA MET A 288 5.41 10.05 -21.37
C MET A 288 4.67 9.64 -22.64
N PRO A 289 4.00 10.56 -23.39
CA PRO A 289 3.36 10.22 -24.67
C PRO A 289 4.32 9.67 -25.73
N ASP A 290 5.61 10.03 -25.67
CA ASP A 290 6.63 9.56 -26.63
C ASP A 290 6.96 8.08 -26.44
N TYR A 291 6.76 7.57 -25.23
CA TYR A 291 7.02 6.18 -24.86
C TYR A 291 5.75 5.34 -24.80
N GLU A 292 4.67 5.91 -24.27
CA GLU A 292 3.40 5.23 -23.96
C GLU A 292 2.22 6.08 -24.48
N PRO A 293 1.96 6.09 -25.80
CA PRO A 293 1.00 7.01 -26.41
C PRO A 293 -0.45 6.81 -25.96
N GLU A 294 -0.82 5.57 -25.58
CA GLU A 294 -2.18 5.25 -25.15
C GLU A 294 -2.45 5.60 -23.68
N LYS A 295 -1.63 5.07 -22.80
CA LYS A 295 -1.80 5.19 -21.32
C LYS A 295 -1.07 6.37 -20.71
N LYS A 296 -0.04 6.87 -21.38
CA LYS A 296 0.75 8.04 -20.95
C LYS A 296 1.19 7.91 -19.49
N GLU A 297 0.93 8.88 -18.66
CA GLU A 297 1.26 8.87 -17.22
C GLU A 297 0.49 7.82 -16.40
N LEU A 298 -0.57 7.23 -16.96
CA LEU A 298 -1.38 6.18 -16.34
C LEU A 298 -1.06 4.76 -16.86
N ALA A 299 0.07 4.57 -17.53
CA ALA A 299 0.64 3.25 -17.72
C ALA A 299 0.97 2.62 -16.35
N SER A 300 1.19 1.31 -16.29
CA SER A 300 1.52 0.63 -15.03
C SER A 300 2.79 1.22 -14.40
N ARG A 301 2.91 1.15 -13.07
CA ARG A 301 4.01 1.81 -12.32
C ARG A 301 5.39 1.37 -12.77
N ASP A 302 5.56 0.10 -13.10
CA ASP A 302 6.81 -0.46 -13.59
C ASP A 302 7.19 0.14 -14.96
N VAL A 303 6.21 0.26 -15.86
CA VAL A 303 6.41 0.90 -17.17
C VAL A 303 6.80 2.36 -16.98
N VAL A 304 6.01 3.15 -16.25
CA VAL A 304 6.32 4.57 -16.04
C VAL A 304 7.70 4.73 -15.40
N SER A 305 8.04 3.94 -14.38
CA SER A 305 9.34 4.02 -13.70
C SER A 305 10.50 3.69 -14.62
N ARG A 306 10.36 2.67 -15.47
CA ARG A 306 11.37 2.32 -16.48
C ARG A 306 11.55 3.42 -17.53
N ARG A 307 10.45 4.00 -18.04
CA ARG A 307 10.52 5.10 -19.01
C ARG A 307 11.14 6.36 -18.40
N MET A 308 10.83 6.68 -17.15
CA MET A 308 11.50 7.77 -16.45
C MET A 308 13.00 7.55 -16.33
N GLU A 309 13.44 6.37 -15.92
CA GLU A 309 14.86 6.06 -15.80
C GLU A 309 15.57 6.04 -17.17
N GLU A 310 14.92 5.52 -18.21
CA GLU A 310 15.42 5.58 -19.59
C GLU A 310 15.58 7.04 -20.05
N HIS A 311 14.60 7.90 -19.75
CA HIS A 311 14.63 9.30 -20.12
C HIS A 311 15.74 10.07 -19.40
N ILE A 312 15.96 9.78 -18.10
CA ILE A 312 17.09 10.29 -17.32
C ILE A 312 18.43 9.89 -17.95
N ARG A 313 18.60 8.59 -18.29
CA ARG A 313 19.84 8.08 -18.92
C ARG A 313 20.14 8.69 -20.28
N LYS A 314 19.13 9.14 -21.01
CA LYS A 314 19.28 9.90 -22.27
C LYS A 314 19.74 11.35 -22.05
N GLY A 315 19.90 11.79 -20.78
CA GLY A 315 20.40 13.14 -20.44
C GLY A 315 19.32 14.22 -20.39
N ASN A 316 18.04 13.85 -20.39
CA ASN A 316 16.92 14.79 -20.40
C ASN A 316 16.47 15.22 -18.98
N ALA A 317 17.17 14.78 -17.94
CA ALA A 317 16.83 15.08 -16.56
C ALA A 317 17.30 16.48 -16.12
N ALA A 318 16.53 17.10 -15.25
CA ALA A 318 16.96 18.27 -14.50
C ALA A 318 18.07 17.88 -13.49
N LYS A 319 19.06 18.76 -13.30
CA LYS A 319 20.21 18.54 -12.43
C LYS A 319 20.12 19.38 -11.16
N SER A 320 20.47 18.79 -10.04
CA SER A 320 20.59 19.48 -8.75
C SER A 320 21.85 19.01 -8.03
N ARG A 321 22.15 19.65 -6.90
CA ARG A 321 23.26 19.20 -6.00
C ARG A 321 23.12 17.78 -5.47
N PHE A 322 21.89 17.22 -5.51
CA PHE A 322 21.60 15.87 -5.04
C PHE A 322 21.58 14.83 -6.17
N GLY A 323 21.69 15.26 -7.42
CA GLY A 323 21.64 14.41 -8.60
C GLY A 323 20.53 14.81 -9.59
N GLU A 324 20.16 13.85 -10.43
CA GLU A 324 19.22 14.04 -11.54
C GLU A 324 17.80 13.64 -11.14
N HIS A 325 16.82 14.41 -11.63
CA HIS A 325 15.40 14.19 -11.38
C HIS A 325 14.54 14.66 -12.57
N LEU A 326 13.27 14.29 -12.55
CA LEU A 326 12.23 14.79 -13.45
C LEU A 326 11.21 15.59 -12.64
N TRP A 327 10.22 16.13 -13.31
CA TRP A 327 9.21 16.98 -12.70
C TRP A 327 7.83 16.32 -12.77
N LEU A 328 7.06 16.43 -11.69
CA LEU A 328 5.63 16.20 -11.68
C LEU A 328 4.93 17.56 -11.64
N ASP A 329 4.19 17.85 -12.70
CA ASP A 329 3.41 19.08 -12.86
C ASP A 329 1.94 18.82 -12.50
N ILE A 330 1.49 19.36 -11.38
CA ILE A 330 0.07 19.36 -10.98
C ILE A 330 -0.52 20.77 -10.93
N THR A 331 0.23 21.79 -11.37
CA THR A 331 -0.26 23.19 -11.39
C THR A 331 -1.50 23.36 -12.23
N LEU A 332 -1.63 22.54 -13.30
CA LEU A 332 -2.79 22.55 -14.20
C LEU A 332 -4.11 22.12 -13.52
N LEU A 333 -4.05 21.42 -12.37
CA LEU A 333 -5.25 21.05 -11.60
C LEU A 333 -5.87 22.25 -10.90
N GLY A 334 -5.09 23.29 -10.65
CA GLY A 334 -5.51 24.51 -9.97
C GLY A 334 -5.53 24.39 -8.45
N ARG A 335 -5.34 25.51 -7.78
CA ARG A 335 -5.22 25.62 -6.33
C ARG A 335 -6.38 24.97 -5.56
N ALA A 336 -7.62 25.27 -5.95
CA ALA A 336 -8.80 24.76 -5.27
C ALA A 336 -8.88 23.21 -5.30
N HIS A 337 -8.51 22.59 -6.43
CA HIS A 337 -8.47 21.13 -6.54
C HIS A 337 -7.39 20.54 -5.62
N ILE A 338 -6.17 21.10 -5.64
CA ILE A 338 -5.05 20.64 -4.82
C ILE A 338 -5.38 20.75 -3.34
N GLU A 339 -5.93 21.86 -2.89
CA GLU A 339 -6.30 22.09 -1.48
C GLU A 339 -7.42 21.17 -0.98
N HIS A 340 -8.31 20.74 -1.88
CA HIS A 340 -9.43 19.87 -1.51
C HIS A 340 -9.08 18.37 -1.64
N ASN A 341 -8.42 17.95 -2.73
CA ASN A 341 -8.23 16.55 -3.07
C ASN A 341 -6.81 16.02 -2.82
N LEU A 342 -5.80 16.91 -2.76
CA LEU A 342 -4.38 16.58 -2.65
C LEU A 342 -3.72 17.33 -1.48
N ARG A 343 -4.44 17.43 -0.37
CA ARG A 343 -4.01 18.20 0.79
C ARG A 343 -2.72 17.67 1.41
N GLU A 344 -2.59 16.35 1.56
CA GLU A 344 -1.37 15.73 2.09
C GLU A 344 -0.18 15.97 1.16
N VAL A 345 -0.39 15.91 -0.17
CA VAL A 345 0.65 16.25 -1.15
C VAL A 345 1.12 17.69 -0.97
N LYS A 346 0.19 18.64 -0.81
CA LYS A 346 0.52 20.04 -0.55
C LYS A 346 1.36 20.20 0.72
N GLU A 347 0.94 19.57 1.81
CA GLU A 347 1.65 19.61 3.09
C GLU A 347 3.06 18.99 2.97
N ILE A 348 3.18 17.83 2.32
CA ILE A 348 4.48 17.18 2.08
C ILE A 348 5.40 18.08 1.25
N CYS A 349 4.92 18.67 0.17
CA CYS A 349 5.71 19.59 -0.66
C CYS A 349 6.16 20.82 0.14
N HIS A 350 5.27 21.38 0.95
CA HIS A 350 5.61 22.52 1.80
C HIS A 350 6.68 22.18 2.82
N TYR A 351 6.51 21.09 3.58
CA TYR A 351 7.43 20.76 4.68
C TYR A 351 8.78 20.19 4.22
N PHE A 352 8.82 19.43 3.13
CA PHE A 352 10.05 18.75 2.69
C PHE A 352 10.77 19.44 1.54
N LEU A 353 10.08 20.28 0.76
CA LEU A 353 10.65 20.99 -0.38
C LEU A 353 10.61 22.50 -0.22
N GLY A 354 9.72 23.03 0.63
CA GLY A 354 9.47 24.46 0.73
C GLY A 354 8.76 25.05 -0.50
N VAL A 355 8.01 24.22 -1.27
CA VAL A 355 7.33 24.64 -2.50
C VAL A 355 5.82 24.51 -2.38
N ASP A 356 5.09 25.39 -3.08
CA ASP A 356 3.65 25.25 -3.29
C ASP A 356 3.40 24.52 -4.62
N PRO A 357 2.86 23.30 -4.59
CA PRO A 357 2.64 22.51 -5.80
C PRO A 357 1.52 23.06 -6.70
N ALA A 358 0.78 24.08 -6.27
CA ALA A 358 -0.14 24.81 -7.11
C ALA A 358 0.56 25.83 -8.03
N GLU A 359 1.81 26.18 -7.74
CA GLU A 359 2.59 27.19 -8.46
C GLU A 359 3.89 26.63 -9.04
N GLN A 360 4.42 25.54 -8.46
CA GLN A 360 5.73 25.00 -8.81
C GLN A 360 5.65 23.49 -9.04
N TRP A 361 6.45 22.99 -9.96
CA TRP A 361 6.57 21.57 -10.21
C TRP A 361 7.31 20.84 -9.09
N ILE A 362 6.91 19.60 -8.84
CA ILE A 362 7.48 18.75 -7.79
C ILE A 362 8.65 17.95 -8.37
N PRO A 363 9.86 18.02 -7.81
CA PRO A 363 10.95 17.18 -8.24
C PRO A 363 10.70 15.73 -7.84
N VAL A 364 10.71 14.82 -8.82
CA VAL A 364 10.39 13.39 -8.62
C VAL A 364 11.41 12.47 -9.27
N ARG A 365 11.57 11.30 -8.69
CA ARG A 365 12.33 10.19 -9.26
C ARG A 365 11.72 8.86 -8.82
N PRO A 366 11.83 7.78 -9.63
CA PRO A 366 11.42 6.46 -9.19
C PRO A 366 12.08 6.06 -7.87
N ALA A 367 11.26 5.65 -6.90
CA ALA A 367 11.68 5.22 -5.57
C ALA A 367 11.14 3.82 -5.27
N GLN A 368 11.91 2.99 -4.57
CA GLN A 368 11.40 1.70 -4.12
C GLN A 368 10.12 1.91 -3.31
N HIS A 369 9.07 1.15 -3.58
CA HIS A 369 7.77 1.36 -2.98
C HIS A 369 7.20 0.10 -2.33
N TYR A 370 7.31 -1.04 -3.00
CA TYR A 370 6.62 -2.26 -2.59
C TYR A 370 7.51 -3.49 -2.80
N THR A 371 7.61 -4.31 -1.76
CA THR A 371 8.26 -5.63 -1.83
C THR A 371 7.16 -6.67 -2.02
N MET A 372 7.09 -7.31 -3.17
CA MET A 372 6.08 -8.32 -3.49
C MET A 372 6.48 -9.71 -2.99
N GLY A 373 7.76 -9.96 -2.83
CA GLY A 373 8.29 -11.15 -2.19
C GLY A 373 8.16 -11.14 -0.67
N GLY A 374 8.50 -12.25 -0.05
CA GLY A 374 8.46 -12.41 1.40
C GLY A 374 8.44 -13.88 1.81
N ILE A 375 7.89 -14.17 2.97
CA ILE A 375 7.74 -15.55 3.47
C ILE A 375 6.84 -16.34 2.51
N ARG A 376 7.33 -17.49 2.06
CA ARG A 376 6.53 -18.39 1.21
C ARG A 376 5.36 -18.97 2.01
N THR A 377 4.15 -18.80 1.49
CA THR A 377 2.92 -19.33 2.08
C THR A 377 2.04 -20.01 1.04
N ASN A 378 1.06 -20.78 1.51
CA ASN A 378 -0.04 -21.25 0.68
C ASN A 378 -1.13 -20.15 0.53
N HIS A 379 -2.21 -20.46 -0.20
CA HIS A 379 -3.32 -19.52 -0.44
C HIS A 379 -4.07 -19.09 0.85
N THR A 380 -3.89 -19.78 1.97
CA THR A 380 -4.46 -19.41 3.28
C THR A 380 -3.51 -18.56 4.14
N GLY A 381 -2.34 -18.21 3.60
CA GLY A 381 -1.31 -17.45 4.32
C GLY A 381 -0.44 -18.29 5.25
N GLN A 382 -0.60 -19.62 5.30
CA GLN A 382 0.19 -20.48 6.18
C GLN A 382 1.50 -20.90 5.49
N SER A 383 2.60 -20.91 6.27
CA SER A 383 3.86 -21.49 5.84
C SER A 383 3.69 -22.99 5.53
N PRO A 384 4.14 -23.48 4.37
CA PRO A 384 4.05 -24.91 4.03
C PRO A 384 5.02 -25.77 4.83
N THR A 385 6.10 -25.20 5.37
CA THR A 385 7.18 -25.92 6.05
C THR A 385 7.10 -25.83 7.57
N LEU A 386 6.48 -24.78 8.12
CA LEU A 386 6.38 -24.56 9.57
C LEU A 386 4.92 -24.32 9.96
N ARG A 387 4.23 -25.37 10.43
CA ARG A 387 2.82 -25.30 10.83
C ARG A 387 2.59 -24.25 11.92
N GLY A 388 1.45 -23.58 11.90
CA GLY A 388 1.11 -22.56 12.90
C GLY A 388 1.80 -21.19 12.67
N LEU A 389 2.66 -21.08 11.65
CA LEU A 389 3.19 -19.80 11.17
C LEU A 389 2.37 -19.33 9.98
N PHE A 390 1.94 -18.08 10.04
CA PHE A 390 1.22 -17.39 8.98
C PHE A 390 1.95 -16.10 8.62
N ASP A 391 1.91 -15.71 7.35
CA ASP A 391 2.40 -14.42 6.89
C ASP A 391 1.30 -13.64 6.19
N LEU A 392 1.21 -12.38 6.53
CA LEU A 392 0.22 -11.42 6.04
C LEU A 392 0.89 -10.15 5.55
N ASN A 393 2.19 -10.22 5.36
CA ASN A 393 2.95 -9.19 4.67
C ASN A 393 2.55 -9.22 3.19
N THR A 394 2.88 -8.17 2.51
CA THR A 394 2.47 -7.89 1.14
C THR A 394 2.65 -9.05 0.16
N ALA A 395 1.61 -9.29 -0.64
CA ALA A 395 1.55 -10.11 -1.86
C ALA A 395 2.27 -11.46 -1.80
N GLN A 396 1.67 -12.36 -1.04
CA GLN A 396 2.05 -13.76 -1.05
C GLN A 396 1.79 -14.36 -2.43
N ARG A 397 2.82 -14.90 -3.03
CA ARG A 397 2.67 -15.83 -4.14
C ARG A 397 3.01 -17.22 -3.63
N PRO A 398 2.12 -18.22 -3.78
CA PRO A 398 2.57 -19.58 -3.83
C PRO A 398 3.59 -19.63 -4.97
N ALA A 399 4.77 -20.15 -4.70
CA ALA A 399 5.73 -20.36 -5.76
C ALA A 399 5.08 -21.23 -6.83
N VAL A 400 5.26 -20.84 -8.08
CA VAL A 400 5.12 -21.77 -9.20
C VAL A 400 6.01 -22.99 -8.87
N PRO A 401 5.51 -24.21 -9.00
CA PRO A 401 6.26 -25.43 -8.70
C PRO A 401 7.55 -25.53 -9.49
#